data_c625315803ab8d20e7ddbcfb639cafdf
#
_entry.id   c625315803ab8d20e7ddbcfb639cafdf
#
_cell.length_a   1.000
_cell.length_b   1.000
_cell.length_c   1.000
_cell.angle_alpha   90.00
_cell.angle_beta   90.00
_cell.angle_gamma   90.00
#
_symmetry.space_group_name_H-M   'P 1'
#
loop_
_entity.id
_entity.type
_entity.pdbx_description
1 polymer ?
#
loop_
_entity_poly.entity_id
_entity_poly.type
_entity_poly.pdbx_seq_one_letter_code
_entity_poly.pdbx_strand_id
1 'polypeptide(L)'
;MCSAQSSPAPAPPEKALPEKVIIDTDIGDDIDDAFAVALALRSPELEILGITTTFGDTETRAKLLDRFLAEAGRPDIPVAAGVPTPPKGAFTQRRYAEAGRFTKPSHPDAVAFLLDQIRRNPGQITLIAIGPLMNVGAAIDKDPATFRKLKRVIMMGGSIKRGYGDLGFDPPPPPQPEWNILNDIPSAQKLFAAGVPLFVMPLDATQLKLDEVKRAFLFSQGTPLTDALTLLYHQWGQQTPTLFDPMTIAFLVNPALCPVQPMHIRVDDKGFTRPDPGPPSAPNPPNAFNPPNAPNLPNAPAAVNAQVCLDSNPDAFFRFLLPRLAAQ
;
A
#
# COMPACT_ATOMS: atom_id res chain seq x y z
N MET A 1 -35.87 -52.83 12.67
CA MET A 1 -34.46 -52.37 12.54
C MET A 1 -34.47 -51.17 11.60
N CYS A 2 -34.41 -49.94 12.14
CA CYS A 2 -34.32 -48.69 11.34
C CYS A 2 -32.83 -48.40 11.10
N SER A 3 -32.41 -48.47 9.84
CA SER A 3 -31.07 -48.04 9.43
C SER A 3 -31.03 -46.50 9.41
N ALA A 4 -30.27 -45.90 10.32
CA ALA A 4 -29.95 -44.51 10.26
C ALA A 4 -28.95 -44.27 9.14
N GLN A 5 -29.36 -43.57 8.08
CA GLN A 5 -28.46 -43.04 7.05
C GLN A 5 -27.72 -41.83 7.63
N SER A 6 -26.41 -41.98 7.83
CA SER A 6 -25.53 -40.89 8.18
C SER A 6 -25.36 -39.96 6.96
N SER A 7 -25.79 -38.69 7.07
CA SER A 7 -25.50 -37.66 6.08
C SER A 7 -23.97 -37.47 5.95
N PRO A 8 -23.44 -37.31 4.73
CA PRO A 8 -22.01 -37.05 4.54
C PRO A 8 -21.63 -35.70 5.18
N ALA A 9 -20.45 -35.67 5.81
CA ALA A 9 -19.90 -34.42 6.36
C ALA A 9 -19.73 -33.36 5.24
N PRO A 10 -19.95 -32.09 5.52
CA PRO A 10 -19.74 -31.02 4.53
C PRO A 10 -18.28 -31.03 4.04
N ALA A 11 -18.11 -30.90 2.73
CA ALA A 11 -16.78 -30.79 2.13
C ALA A 11 -16.02 -29.59 2.74
N PRO A 12 -14.71 -29.71 2.97
CA PRO A 12 -13.90 -28.60 3.46
C PRO A 12 -14.04 -27.42 2.48
N PRO A 13 -14.08 -26.16 2.99
CA PRO A 13 -14.19 -24.98 2.14
C PRO A 13 -13.04 -24.97 1.12
N GLU A 14 -13.39 -24.77 -0.14
CA GLU A 14 -12.43 -24.63 -1.24
C GLU A 14 -11.47 -23.47 -0.90
N LYS A 15 -10.17 -23.76 -0.90
CA LYS A 15 -9.15 -22.75 -0.57
C LYS A 15 -9.20 -21.67 -1.65
N ALA A 16 -9.54 -20.44 -1.26
CA ALA A 16 -9.56 -19.31 -2.17
C ALA A 16 -8.20 -19.17 -2.88
N LEU A 17 -8.22 -18.86 -4.18
CA LEU A 17 -7.01 -18.61 -4.95
C LEU A 17 -6.29 -17.38 -4.39
N PRO A 18 -4.93 -17.38 -4.35
CA PRO A 18 -4.17 -16.22 -3.92
C PRO A 18 -4.51 -14.98 -4.74
N GLU A 19 -4.55 -13.82 -4.08
CA GLU A 19 -4.82 -12.55 -4.75
C GLU A 19 -3.58 -12.08 -5.49
N LYS A 20 -3.72 -11.75 -6.79
CA LYS A 20 -2.64 -11.22 -7.62
C LYS A 20 -2.32 -9.78 -7.23
N VAL A 21 -1.06 -9.53 -6.87
CA VAL A 21 -0.59 -8.22 -6.42
C VAL A 21 0.64 -7.76 -7.19
N ILE A 22 0.75 -6.45 -7.38
CA ILE A 22 1.98 -5.74 -7.73
C ILE A 22 2.24 -4.73 -6.62
N ILE A 23 3.48 -4.65 -6.13
CA ILE A 23 3.87 -3.70 -5.07
C ILE A 23 4.73 -2.61 -5.72
N ASP A 24 4.34 -1.34 -5.53
CA ASP A 24 5.09 -0.16 -5.96
C ASP A 24 5.65 0.54 -4.73
N THR A 25 7.00 0.60 -4.59
CA THR A 25 7.72 0.89 -3.33
C THR A 25 8.89 1.84 -3.56
N ASP A 26 9.18 2.71 -2.61
CA ASP A 26 10.44 3.48 -2.56
C ASP A 26 11.44 2.92 -1.53
N ILE A 27 11.43 1.60 -1.36
CA ILE A 27 12.32 0.85 -0.46
C ILE A 27 13.77 1.36 -0.53
N GLY A 28 14.38 1.57 0.64
CA GLY A 28 15.80 1.94 0.73
C GLY A 28 16.09 3.20 1.54
N ASP A 29 15.09 4.03 1.82
CA ASP A 29 15.21 5.25 2.64
C ASP A 29 14.71 4.98 4.06
N ASP A 30 13.41 4.82 4.28
CA ASP A 30 12.87 4.29 5.54
C ASP A 30 12.94 2.75 5.53
N ILE A 31 12.66 2.14 6.67
CA ILE A 31 12.78 0.69 6.84
C ILE A 31 11.44 -0.02 6.63
N ASP A 32 10.34 0.67 6.69
CA ASP A 32 8.99 0.09 6.71
C ASP A 32 8.58 -0.55 5.39
N ASP A 33 9.03 -0.04 4.24
CA ASP A 33 8.92 -0.73 2.95
C ASP A 33 9.47 -2.16 3.00
N ALA A 34 10.65 -2.35 3.60
CA ALA A 34 11.26 -3.67 3.72
C ALA A 34 10.40 -4.61 4.55
N PHE A 35 9.76 -4.11 5.62
CA PHE A 35 8.78 -4.88 6.40
C PHE A 35 7.49 -5.17 5.62
N ALA A 36 7.03 -4.25 4.76
CA ALA A 36 5.87 -4.48 3.91
C ALA A 36 6.15 -5.57 2.87
N VAL A 37 7.28 -5.49 2.17
CA VAL A 37 7.70 -6.54 1.22
C VAL A 37 7.89 -7.88 1.94
N ALA A 38 8.54 -7.90 3.11
CA ALA A 38 8.71 -9.10 3.93
C ALA A 38 7.37 -9.74 4.31
N LEU A 39 6.39 -8.93 4.75
CA LEU A 39 5.05 -9.40 5.08
C LEU A 39 4.34 -9.99 3.85
N ALA A 40 4.46 -9.35 2.69
CA ALA A 40 3.91 -9.88 1.44
C ALA A 40 4.51 -11.25 1.08
N LEU A 41 5.85 -11.41 1.21
CA LEU A 41 6.55 -12.67 0.96
C LEU A 41 6.11 -13.79 1.92
N ARG A 42 5.68 -13.44 3.13
CA ARG A 42 5.17 -14.37 4.16
C ARG A 42 3.64 -14.47 4.20
N SER A 43 2.97 -14.00 3.17
CA SER A 43 1.50 -14.07 3.03
C SER A 43 1.11 -15.00 1.88
N PRO A 44 0.83 -16.29 2.15
CA PRO A 44 0.45 -17.27 1.12
C PRO A 44 -0.90 -16.96 0.47
N GLU A 45 -1.63 -15.98 1.00
CA GLU A 45 -2.86 -15.44 0.44
C GLU A 45 -2.60 -14.55 -0.80
N LEU A 46 -1.32 -14.24 -1.08
CA LEU A 46 -0.90 -13.33 -2.15
C LEU A 46 -0.08 -14.05 -3.22
N GLU A 47 -0.37 -13.75 -4.49
CA GLU A 47 0.48 -14.05 -5.65
C GLU A 47 1.16 -12.77 -6.11
N ILE A 48 2.44 -12.60 -5.77
CA ILE A 48 3.22 -11.39 -6.13
C ILE A 48 3.67 -11.52 -7.58
N LEU A 49 3.03 -10.78 -8.49
CA LEU A 49 3.36 -10.78 -9.92
C LEU A 49 4.64 -9.99 -10.23
N GLY A 50 5.03 -9.09 -9.36
CA GLY A 50 6.25 -8.31 -9.43
C GLY A 50 6.26 -7.16 -8.45
N ILE A 51 7.44 -6.54 -8.31
CA ILE A 51 7.66 -5.35 -7.47
C ILE A 51 8.27 -4.26 -8.35
N THR A 52 7.69 -3.06 -8.29
CA THR A 52 8.17 -1.88 -9.01
C THR A 52 8.76 -0.88 -8.02
N THR A 53 9.83 -0.20 -8.41
CA THR A 53 10.43 0.84 -7.58
C THR A 53 10.04 2.22 -8.06
N THR A 54 9.87 3.15 -7.15
CA THR A 54 9.49 4.54 -7.46
C THR A 54 10.38 5.52 -6.70
N PHE A 55 10.43 6.77 -7.14
CA PHE A 55 11.08 7.87 -6.44
C PHE A 55 12.61 7.76 -6.25
N GLY A 56 13.35 8.85 -6.50
CA GLY A 56 14.79 8.93 -6.35
C GLY A 56 15.55 8.04 -7.34
N ASP A 57 16.53 7.30 -6.83
CA ASP A 57 17.36 6.35 -7.59
C ASP A 57 16.66 4.98 -7.68
N THR A 58 15.69 4.86 -8.58
CA THR A 58 14.85 3.67 -8.74
C THR A 58 15.64 2.43 -9.16
N GLU A 59 16.73 2.58 -9.92
CA GLU A 59 17.57 1.47 -10.31
C GLU A 59 18.34 0.89 -9.12
N THR A 60 18.84 1.73 -8.21
CA THR A 60 19.49 1.24 -6.99
C THR A 60 18.49 0.58 -6.05
N ARG A 61 17.25 1.09 -5.96
CA ARG A 61 16.15 0.43 -5.21
C ARG A 61 15.83 -0.95 -5.80
N ALA A 62 15.82 -1.07 -7.13
CA ALA A 62 15.62 -2.36 -7.79
C ALA A 62 16.74 -3.36 -7.49
N LYS A 63 17.99 -2.92 -7.44
CA LYS A 63 19.13 -3.75 -7.00
C LYS A 63 19.02 -4.17 -5.54
N LEU A 64 18.50 -3.30 -4.68
CA LEU A 64 18.21 -3.65 -3.28
C LEU A 64 17.19 -4.79 -3.22
N LEU A 65 16.11 -4.68 -4.01
CA LEU A 65 15.07 -5.72 -4.09
C LEU A 65 15.61 -7.03 -4.66
N ASP A 66 16.45 -7.02 -5.70
CA ASP A 66 17.07 -8.23 -6.23
C ASP A 66 17.77 -9.04 -5.12
N ARG A 67 18.55 -8.34 -4.30
CA ARG A 67 19.24 -8.98 -3.17
C ARG A 67 18.26 -9.44 -2.09
N PHE A 68 17.33 -8.58 -1.69
CA PHE A 68 16.37 -8.88 -0.64
C PHE A 68 15.51 -10.10 -0.99
N LEU A 69 15.01 -10.16 -2.23
CA LEU A 69 14.24 -11.29 -2.74
C LEU A 69 15.07 -12.57 -2.82
N ALA A 70 16.32 -12.48 -3.27
CA ALA A 70 17.21 -13.65 -3.35
C ALA A 70 17.54 -14.21 -1.96
N GLU A 71 17.85 -13.35 -0.99
CA GLU A 71 18.08 -13.74 0.41
C GLU A 71 16.82 -14.31 1.06
N ALA A 72 15.63 -13.81 0.69
CA ALA A 72 14.34 -14.34 1.13
C ALA A 72 13.90 -15.63 0.40
N GLY A 73 14.72 -16.16 -0.53
CA GLY A 73 14.42 -17.37 -1.30
C GLY A 73 13.41 -17.17 -2.43
N ARG A 74 13.17 -15.92 -2.87
CA ARG A 74 12.21 -15.56 -3.93
C ARG A 74 12.82 -14.75 -5.09
N PRO A 75 13.97 -15.21 -5.67
CA PRO A 75 14.57 -14.55 -6.83
C PRO A 75 13.72 -14.64 -8.10
N ASP A 76 12.65 -15.45 -8.06
CA ASP A 76 11.66 -15.62 -9.13
C ASP A 76 10.77 -14.40 -9.35
N ILE A 77 10.59 -13.55 -8.32
CA ILE A 77 9.71 -12.38 -8.41
C ILE A 77 10.37 -11.32 -9.31
N PRO A 78 9.67 -10.87 -10.38
CA PRO A 78 10.16 -9.82 -11.25
C PRO A 78 10.29 -8.48 -10.52
N VAL A 79 11.40 -7.77 -10.78
CA VAL A 79 11.61 -6.39 -10.32
C VAL A 79 11.71 -5.46 -11.52
N ALA A 80 11.05 -4.29 -11.45
CA ALA A 80 11.09 -3.27 -12.49
C ALA A 80 11.43 -1.90 -11.90
N ALA A 81 12.33 -1.16 -12.55
CA ALA A 81 12.71 0.18 -12.13
C ALA A 81 11.76 1.23 -12.70
N GLY A 82 11.28 2.10 -11.83
CA GLY A 82 10.28 3.10 -12.19
C GLY A 82 10.83 4.46 -12.54
N VAL A 83 9.94 5.44 -12.52
CA VAL A 83 10.27 6.83 -12.84
C VAL A 83 11.24 7.38 -11.80
N PRO A 84 12.49 7.71 -12.20
CA PRO A 84 13.44 8.29 -11.27
C PRO A 84 13.12 9.77 -11.02
N THR A 85 13.53 10.27 -9.85
CA THR A 85 13.47 11.70 -9.53
C THR A 85 14.82 12.17 -8.98
N PRO A 86 15.07 13.47 -8.92
CA PRO A 86 16.20 13.98 -8.16
C PRO A 86 16.18 13.44 -6.72
N PRO A 87 17.33 13.14 -6.12
CA PRO A 87 17.40 12.62 -4.77
C PRO A 87 16.81 13.64 -3.78
N LYS A 88 15.97 13.14 -2.87
CA LYS A 88 15.38 13.93 -1.79
C LYS A 88 15.45 13.09 -0.52
N GLY A 89 16.34 13.47 0.39
CA GLY A 89 16.64 12.65 1.56
C GLY A 89 17.82 11.68 1.35
N ALA A 90 18.10 10.89 2.37
CA ALA A 90 19.21 9.94 2.39
C ALA A 90 18.73 8.54 1.98
N PHE A 91 19.37 7.97 0.98
CA PHE A 91 19.22 6.55 0.66
C PHE A 91 20.02 5.73 1.70
N THR A 92 19.44 5.50 2.87
CA THR A 92 20.14 4.94 4.03
C THR A 92 20.65 3.52 3.80
N GLN A 93 19.92 2.73 3.02
CA GLN A 93 20.16 1.32 2.78
C GLN A 93 20.96 1.05 1.47
N ARG A 94 21.57 2.09 0.88
CA ARG A 94 22.36 2.00 -0.36
C ARG A 94 23.43 0.92 -0.33
N ARG A 95 24.13 0.76 0.81
CA ARG A 95 25.20 -0.25 0.94
C ARG A 95 24.68 -1.68 0.77
N TYR A 96 23.43 -1.94 1.16
CA TYR A 96 22.81 -3.24 0.96
C TYR A 96 22.64 -3.54 -0.54
N ALA A 97 22.20 -2.56 -1.33
CA ALA A 97 22.06 -2.68 -2.78
C ALA A 97 23.43 -2.90 -3.47
N GLU A 98 24.45 -2.10 -3.10
CA GLU A 98 25.76 -2.08 -3.76
C GLU A 98 26.63 -3.33 -3.46
N ALA A 99 26.45 -3.94 -2.28
CA ALA A 99 27.19 -5.15 -1.90
C ALA A 99 26.59 -6.44 -2.46
N GLY A 100 25.62 -6.34 -3.39
CA GLY A 100 24.79 -7.46 -3.80
C GLY A 100 25.48 -8.47 -4.73
N ARG A 101 25.41 -9.76 -4.34
CA ARG A 101 25.80 -10.88 -5.22
C ARG A 101 24.71 -11.22 -6.25
N PHE A 102 23.51 -10.70 -6.10
CA PHE A 102 22.30 -11.11 -6.82
C PHE A 102 21.73 -10.01 -7.71
N THR A 103 22.35 -8.84 -7.73
CA THR A 103 21.86 -7.67 -8.48
C THR A 103 21.95 -7.90 -9.98
N LYS A 104 20.87 -7.58 -10.68
CA LYS A 104 20.84 -7.58 -12.15
C LYS A 104 21.49 -6.30 -12.69
N PRO A 105 22.05 -6.35 -13.91
CA PRO A 105 22.71 -5.18 -14.51
C PRO A 105 21.73 -4.06 -14.88
N SER A 106 20.46 -4.39 -15.15
CA SER A 106 19.40 -3.46 -15.50
C SER A 106 18.03 -4.08 -15.26
N HIS A 107 17.01 -3.22 -15.10
CA HIS A 107 15.63 -3.63 -14.86
C HIS A 107 14.69 -3.10 -15.95
N PRO A 108 13.58 -3.79 -16.25
CA PRO A 108 12.58 -3.28 -17.16
C PRO A 108 11.90 -2.02 -16.61
N ASP A 109 11.30 -1.22 -17.51
CA ASP A 109 10.50 -0.05 -17.13
C ASP A 109 9.25 -0.44 -16.35
N ALA A 110 9.07 0.12 -15.16
CA ALA A 110 7.99 -0.23 -14.25
C ALA A 110 6.60 0.14 -14.79
N VAL A 111 6.48 1.26 -15.50
CA VAL A 111 5.18 1.70 -16.06
C VAL A 111 4.74 0.75 -17.18
N ALA A 112 5.68 0.34 -18.04
CA ALA A 112 5.40 -0.63 -19.09
C ALA A 112 5.05 -2.00 -18.49
N PHE A 113 5.82 -2.44 -17.48
CA PHE A 113 5.57 -3.68 -16.75
C PHE A 113 4.18 -3.69 -16.11
N LEU A 114 3.83 -2.66 -15.37
CA LEU A 114 2.52 -2.52 -14.70
C LEU A 114 1.37 -2.62 -15.71
N LEU A 115 1.42 -1.81 -16.78
CA LEU A 115 0.36 -1.80 -17.79
C LEU A 115 0.26 -3.13 -18.55
N ASP A 116 1.38 -3.81 -18.81
CA ASP A 116 1.38 -5.12 -19.43
C ASP A 116 0.75 -6.19 -18.52
N GLN A 117 1.09 -6.21 -17.24
CA GLN A 117 0.47 -7.12 -16.27
C GLN A 117 -1.05 -6.90 -16.16
N ILE A 118 -1.50 -5.64 -16.14
CA ILE A 118 -2.94 -5.32 -16.10
C ILE A 118 -3.65 -5.80 -17.37
N ARG A 119 -3.04 -5.65 -18.55
CA ARG A 119 -3.61 -6.15 -19.82
C ARG A 119 -3.76 -7.68 -19.83
N ARG A 120 -2.79 -8.40 -19.25
CA ARG A 120 -2.83 -9.87 -19.17
C ARG A 120 -3.80 -10.38 -18.11
N ASN A 121 -4.09 -9.59 -17.07
CA ASN A 121 -4.92 -9.98 -15.93
C ASN A 121 -5.99 -8.92 -15.61
N PRO A 122 -6.89 -8.57 -16.56
CA PRO A 122 -7.85 -7.49 -16.37
C PRO A 122 -8.82 -7.81 -15.21
N GLY A 123 -9.01 -6.86 -14.30
CA GLY A 123 -9.90 -6.98 -13.14
C GLY A 123 -9.38 -7.91 -12.02
N GLN A 124 -8.13 -8.40 -12.12
CA GLN A 124 -7.60 -9.37 -11.16
C GLN A 124 -6.49 -8.80 -10.26
N ILE A 125 -5.81 -7.73 -10.69
CA ILE A 125 -4.62 -7.21 -10.00
C ILE A 125 -5.01 -6.16 -8.97
N THR A 126 -4.56 -6.35 -7.73
CA THR A 126 -4.47 -5.29 -6.72
C THR A 126 -3.09 -4.65 -6.81
N LEU A 127 -3.04 -3.34 -7.09
CA LEU A 127 -1.83 -2.55 -6.97
C LEU A 127 -1.69 -2.06 -5.54
N ILE A 128 -0.55 -2.36 -4.90
CA ILE A 128 -0.19 -1.89 -3.57
C ILE A 128 0.85 -0.79 -3.75
N ALA A 129 0.48 0.47 -3.51
CA ALA A 129 1.35 1.64 -3.67
C ALA A 129 1.78 2.14 -2.29
N ILE A 130 3.06 1.96 -1.98
CA ILE A 130 3.66 2.31 -0.67
C ILE A 130 4.80 3.32 -0.78
N GLY A 131 4.97 3.94 -1.94
CA GLY A 131 5.88 5.05 -2.18
C GLY A 131 5.19 6.21 -2.89
N PRO A 132 5.92 7.31 -3.19
CA PRO A 132 5.41 8.41 -4.00
C PRO A 132 4.93 7.95 -5.37
N LEU A 133 3.85 8.52 -5.88
CA LEU A 133 2.98 7.95 -6.90
C LEU A 133 3.43 8.17 -8.35
N MET A 134 4.73 8.40 -8.62
CA MET A 134 5.28 8.67 -9.96
C MET A 134 4.87 7.63 -11.00
N ASN A 135 5.03 6.34 -10.67
CA ASN A 135 4.67 5.25 -11.57
C ASN A 135 3.16 5.19 -11.82
N VAL A 136 2.37 5.43 -10.78
CA VAL A 136 0.91 5.45 -10.84
C VAL A 136 0.43 6.57 -11.76
N GLY A 137 0.92 7.80 -11.56
CA GLY A 137 0.59 8.94 -12.40
C GLY A 137 1.00 8.74 -13.86
N ALA A 138 2.21 8.23 -14.08
CA ALA A 138 2.70 7.93 -15.43
C ALA A 138 1.90 6.82 -16.13
N ALA A 139 1.44 5.80 -15.39
CA ALA A 139 0.59 4.75 -15.94
C ALA A 139 -0.80 5.28 -16.31
N ILE A 140 -1.38 6.14 -15.48
CA ILE A 140 -2.66 6.82 -15.77
C ILE A 140 -2.52 7.69 -17.02
N ASP A 141 -1.46 8.50 -17.12
CA ASP A 141 -1.23 9.37 -18.28
C ASP A 141 -1.02 8.56 -19.57
N LYS A 142 -0.29 7.45 -19.49
CA LYS A 142 0.07 6.64 -20.65
C LYS A 142 -1.09 5.81 -21.19
N ASP A 143 -1.88 5.19 -20.31
CA ASP A 143 -3.02 4.35 -20.72
C ASP A 143 -4.07 4.27 -19.59
N PRO A 144 -4.90 5.32 -19.45
CA PRO A 144 -5.93 5.39 -18.41
C PRO A 144 -6.99 4.27 -18.54
N ALA A 145 -7.24 3.81 -19.77
CA ALA A 145 -8.20 2.73 -20.01
C ALA A 145 -7.71 1.38 -19.48
N THR A 146 -6.42 1.10 -19.64
CA THR A 146 -5.80 -0.09 -19.04
C THR A 146 -5.70 0.04 -17.54
N PHE A 147 -5.28 1.19 -17.00
CA PHE A 147 -5.18 1.42 -15.56
C PHE A 147 -6.51 1.18 -14.83
N ARG A 148 -7.63 1.60 -15.41
CA ARG A 148 -8.97 1.34 -14.86
C ARG A 148 -9.38 -0.13 -14.82
N LYS A 149 -8.62 -1.04 -15.44
CA LYS A 149 -8.83 -2.49 -15.34
C LYS A 149 -8.16 -3.12 -14.11
N LEU A 150 -7.51 -2.34 -13.25
CA LEU A 150 -7.09 -2.83 -11.94
C LEU A 150 -8.32 -3.30 -11.14
N LYS A 151 -8.16 -4.36 -10.35
CA LYS A 151 -9.17 -4.78 -9.38
C LYS A 151 -9.39 -3.68 -8.33
N ARG A 152 -8.29 -3.11 -7.84
CA ARG A 152 -8.23 -2.00 -6.89
C ARG A 152 -6.80 -1.48 -6.73
N VAL A 153 -6.69 -0.31 -6.11
CA VAL A 153 -5.44 0.21 -5.57
C VAL A 153 -5.56 0.26 -4.05
N ILE A 154 -4.55 -0.23 -3.33
CA ILE A 154 -4.39 -0.03 -1.88
C ILE A 154 -3.13 0.80 -1.70
N MET A 155 -3.24 1.97 -1.07
CA MET A 155 -2.09 2.83 -0.90
C MET A 155 -1.85 3.17 0.57
N MET A 156 -0.57 3.29 0.96
CA MET A 156 -0.16 4.05 2.13
C MET A 156 0.03 5.50 1.70
N GLY A 157 -0.67 6.41 2.36
CA GLY A 157 -0.53 7.83 2.08
C GLY A 157 -1.68 8.66 2.60
N GLY A 158 -1.37 9.93 2.81
CA GLY A 158 -2.33 10.91 3.28
C GLY A 158 -2.42 11.03 4.81
N SER A 159 -3.13 12.07 5.23
CA SER A 159 -3.32 12.44 6.62
C SER A 159 -4.68 13.14 6.72
N ILE A 160 -5.65 12.50 7.37
CA ILE A 160 -7.04 12.93 7.35
C ILE A 160 -7.42 13.65 8.64
N LYS A 161 -7.16 13.03 9.79
CA LYS A 161 -7.44 13.58 11.12
C LYS A 161 -6.17 13.76 11.95
N ARG A 162 -5.13 12.97 11.69
CA ARG A 162 -3.89 12.89 12.46
C ARG A 162 -2.68 13.11 11.57
N GLY A 163 -1.75 13.95 12.02
CA GLY A 163 -0.44 14.16 11.39
C GLY A 163 0.63 13.23 11.94
N TYR A 164 1.87 13.44 11.48
CA TYR A 164 3.03 12.70 11.97
C TYR A 164 3.28 12.92 13.46
N GLY A 165 3.89 11.92 14.10
CA GLY A 165 4.32 12.01 15.50
C GLY A 165 3.17 11.82 16.49
N ASP A 166 2.08 11.17 16.10
CA ASP A 166 1.03 10.79 17.04
C ASP A 166 1.60 9.82 18.09
N LEU A 167 1.59 10.27 19.33
CA LEU A 167 2.04 9.52 20.51
C LEU A 167 0.88 8.90 21.29
N GLY A 168 -0.35 9.03 20.79
CA GLY A 168 -1.57 8.55 21.43
C GLY A 168 -2.12 9.47 22.51
N PHE A 169 -1.72 10.76 22.52
CA PHE A 169 -2.25 11.79 23.42
C PHE A 169 -3.29 12.67 22.72
N ASP A 170 -4.27 13.14 23.47
CA ASP A 170 -5.25 14.10 22.98
C ASP A 170 -4.82 15.56 23.25
N PRO A 171 -5.00 16.49 22.32
CA PRO A 171 -5.39 16.25 20.93
C PRO A 171 -4.24 15.66 20.10
N PRO A 172 -4.54 14.80 19.10
CA PRO A 172 -3.51 14.32 18.21
C PRO A 172 -2.92 15.46 17.36
N PRO A 173 -1.70 15.28 16.82
CA PRO A 173 -1.12 16.24 15.89
C PRO A 173 -2.08 16.50 14.71
N PRO A 174 -2.24 17.76 14.26
CA PRO A 174 -3.15 18.09 13.17
C PRO A 174 -2.69 17.45 11.85
N PRO A 175 -3.60 17.23 10.88
CA PRO A 175 -3.26 16.72 9.56
C PRO A 175 -2.14 17.51 8.89
N GLN A 176 -1.25 16.79 8.20
CA GLN A 176 -0.09 17.34 7.50
C GLN A 176 -0.04 16.79 6.06
N PRO A 177 0.66 17.45 5.12
CA PRO A 177 1.02 16.81 3.85
C PRO A 177 1.87 15.57 4.15
N GLU A 178 1.36 14.41 3.77
CA GLU A 178 2.05 13.14 3.99
C GLU A 178 3.07 12.92 2.86
N TRP A 179 4.16 12.19 3.15
CA TRP A 179 5.35 12.06 2.29
C TRP A 179 5.03 11.55 0.88
N ASN A 180 4.27 10.47 0.75
CA ASN A 180 3.96 9.86 -0.54
C ASN A 180 3.10 10.79 -1.40
N ILE A 181 2.16 11.50 -0.78
CA ILE A 181 1.33 12.51 -1.44
C ILE A 181 2.14 13.77 -1.78
N LEU A 182 2.91 14.28 -0.83
CA LEU A 182 3.66 15.53 -0.97
C LEU A 182 4.73 15.47 -2.06
N ASN A 183 5.34 14.30 -2.27
CA ASN A 183 6.40 14.13 -3.24
C ASN A 183 5.90 13.98 -4.69
N ASP A 184 4.59 13.74 -4.88
CA ASP A 184 3.98 13.77 -6.21
C ASP A 184 2.48 14.12 -6.13
N ILE A 185 2.19 15.38 -5.77
CA ILE A 185 0.82 15.90 -5.67
C ILE A 185 0.02 15.68 -6.97
N PRO A 186 0.56 15.97 -8.18
CA PRO A 186 -0.20 15.76 -9.41
C PRO A 186 -0.62 14.30 -9.65
N SER A 187 0.25 13.35 -9.36
CA SER A 187 -0.09 11.92 -9.51
C SER A 187 -1.09 11.45 -8.46
N ALA A 188 -1.00 11.98 -7.23
CA ALA A 188 -2.01 11.74 -6.22
C ALA A 188 -3.39 12.26 -6.66
N GLN A 189 -3.47 13.51 -7.14
CA GLN A 189 -4.71 14.09 -7.67
C GLN A 189 -5.30 13.22 -8.81
N LYS A 190 -4.46 12.73 -9.73
CA LYS A 190 -4.88 11.82 -10.80
C LYS A 190 -5.43 10.50 -10.26
N LEU A 191 -4.77 9.88 -9.28
CA LEU A 191 -5.22 8.62 -8.69
C LEU A 191 -6.59 8.76 -8.04
N PHE A 192 -6.81 9.80 -7.22
CA PHE A 192 -8.12 10.05 -6.59
C PHE A 192 -9.24 10.37 -7.58
N ALA A 193 -8.89 10.77 -8.82
CA ALA A 193 -9.83 11.01 -9.91
C ALA A 193 -9.91 9.84 -10.94
N ALA A 194 -9.10 8.80 -10.80
CA ALA A 194 -8.93 7.76 -11.85
C ALA A 194 -10.16 6.86 -12.04
N GLY A 195 -11.07 6.79 -11.07
CA GLY A 195 -12.26 5.93 -11.13
C GLY A 195 -11.96 4.43 -10.93
N VAL A 196 -10.83 4.12 -10.29
CA VAL A 196 -10.46 2.77 -9.81
C VAL A 196 -10.89 2.63 -8.35
N PRO A 197 -11.35 1.45 -7.88
CA PRO A 197 -11.57 1.23 -6.45
C PRO A 197 -10.29 1.53 -5.66
N LEU A 198 -10.32 2.56 -4.80
CA LEU A 198 -9.18 3.07 -4.06
C LEU A 198 -9.36 2.85 -2.56
N PHE A 199 -8.36 2.23 -1.92
CA PHE A 199 -8.28 2.03 -0.49
C PHE A 199 -7.07 2.79 0.05
N VAL A 200 -7.28 3.61 1.08
CA VAL A 200 -6.25 4.51 1.61
C VAL A 200 -5.98 4.18 3.07
N MET A 201 -4.70 3.93 3.37
CA MET A 201 -4.16 3.70 4.71
C MET A 201 -3.34 4.93 5.10
N PRO A 202 -3.96 5.99 5.65
CA PRO A 202 -3.27 7.23 5.96
C PRO A 202 -2.52 7.17 7.29
N LEU A 203 -1.80 8.24 7.64
CA LEU A 203 -1.13 8.38 8.95
C LEU A 203 -2.06 8.09 10.14
N ASP A 204 -3.36 8.29 9.96
CA ASP A 204 -4.38 8.03 10.97
C ASP A 204 -4.35 6.61 11.53
N ALA A 205 -3.97 5.63 10.70
CA ALA A 205 -4.03 4.21 11.03
C ALA A 205 -2.68 3.47 10.90
N THR A 206 -1.62 4.14 10.45
CA THR A 206 -0.38 3.46 10.05
C THR A 206 0.82 3.76 10.95
N GLN A 207 0.71 4.62 11.96
CA GLN A 207 1.83 4.98 12.84
C GLN A 207 2.15 3.88 13.87
N LEU A 208 2.50 2.68 13.40
CA LEU A 208 2.66 1.45 14.19
C LEU A 208 4.13 1.25 14.61
N LYS A 209 4.45 1.55 15.87
CA LYS A 209 5.83 1.52 16.36
C LYS A 209 6.31 0.11 16.69
N LEU A 210 7.36 -0.32 15.97
CA LEU A 210 8.08 -1.56 16.24
C LEU A 210 9.06 -1.31 17.39
N ASP A 211 8.59 -1.45 18.63
CA ASP A 211 9.39 -1.22 19.83
C ASP A 211 10.53 -2.23 20.02
N GLU A 212 11.36 -2.01 21.03
CA GLU A 212 12.56 -2.81 21.28
C GLU A 212 12.24 -4.30 21.49
N VAL A 213 11.16 -4.61 22.22
CA VAL A 213 10.79 -6.01 22.52
C VAL A 213 10.41 -6.75 21.24
N LYS A 214 9.60 -6.11 20.39
CA LYS A 214 9.20 -6.67 19.09
C LYS A 214 10.39 -6.83 18.14
N ARG A 215 11.30 -5.84 18.12
CA ARG A 215 12.54 -5.93 17.32
C ARG A 215 13.43 -7.07 17.80
N ALA A 216 13.68 -7.16 19.13
CA ALA A 216 14.48 -8.23 19.70
C ALA A 216 13.91 -9.60 19.37
N PHE A 217 12.59 -9.76 19.44
CA PHE A 217 11.91 -10.99 19.04
C PHE A 217 12.18 -11.32 17.57
N LEU A 218 11.94 -10.38 16.65
CA LEU A 218 12.10 -10.65 15.20
C LEU A 218 13.56 -10.92 14.83
N PHE A 219 14.48 -10.08 15.30
CA PHE A 219 15.89 -10.16 14.91
C PHE A 219 16.63 -11.34 15.54
N SER A 220 16.06 -11.99 16.54
CA SER A 220 16.59 -13.23 17.13
C SER A 220 16.15 -14.51 16.41
N GLN A 221 15.28 -14.43 15.39
CA GLN A 221 14.78 -15.62 14.71
C GLN A 221 15.81 -16.31 13.83
N GLY A 222 16.80 -15.58 13.30
CA GLY A 222 17.89 -16.16 12.50
C GLY A 222 17.45 -16.79 11.19
N THR A 223 16.33 -16.34 10.62
CA THR A 223 15.94 -16.73 9.27
C THR A 223 16.60 -15.80 8.25
N PRO A 224 16.86 -16.24 7.01
CA PRO A 224 17.43 -15.34 5.99
C PRO A 224 16.66 -14.03 5.82
N LEU A 225 15.33 -14.08 5.93
CA LEU A 225 14.48 -12.89 5.83
C LEU A 225 14.67 -11.95 7.04
N THR A 226 14.68 -12.47 8.27
CA THR A 226 14.87 -11.65 9.47
C THR A 226 16.31 -11.13 9.58
N ASP A 227 17.30 -11.85 9.07
CA ASP A 227 18.68 -11.39 8.98
C ASP A 227 18.83 -10.24 7.99
N ALA A 228 18.17 -10.32 6.82
CA ALA A 228 18.11 -9.24 5.85
C ALA A 228 17.44 -7.98 6.45
N LEU A 229 16.30 -8.14 7.12
CA LEU A 229 15.62 -7.04 7.82
C LEU A 229 16.51 -6.42 8.91
N THR A 230 17.24 -7.25 9.67
CA THR A 230 18.19 -6.78 10.70
C THR A 230 19.29 -5.94 10.08
N LEU A 231 19.87 -6.38 8.96
CA LEU A 231 20.92 -5.63 8.28
C LEU A 231 20.41 -4.30 7.72
N LEU A 232 19.22 -4.30 7.10
CA LEU A 232 18.58 -3.08 6.60
C LEU A 232 18.24 -2.10 7.75
N TYR A 233 17.73 -2.61 8.87
CA TYR A 233 17.48 -1.82 10.08
C TYR A 233 18.74 -1.13 10.59
N HIS A 234 19.89 -1.83 10.66
CA HIS A 234 21.14 -1.22 11.07
C HIS A 234 21.66 -0.17 10.10
N GLN A 235 21.40 -0.32 8.79
CA GLN A 235 21.73 0.70 7.80
C GLN A 235 20.83 1.92 7.86
N TRP A 236 19.55 1.72 8.16
CA TRP A 236 18.60 2.81 8.41
C TRP A 236 19.03 3.69 9.60
N GLY A 237 19.57 3.08 10.65
CA GLY A 237 20.35 3.75 11.69
C GLY A 237 19.55 4.55 12.71
N GLN A 238 18.22 4.46 12.73
CA GLN A 238 17.37 5.05 13.77
C GLN A 238 16.94 4.00 14.80
N GLN A 239 16.36 4.46 15.92
CA GLN A 239 16.11 3.56 17.04
C GLN A 239 14.80 2.77 16.89
N THR A 240 13.69 3.45 16.64
CA THR A 240 12.36 2.81 16.64
C THR A 240 11.66 3.04 15.31
N PRO A 241 11.54 1.98 14.48
CA PRO A 241 10.77 2.07 13.25
C PRO A 241 9.29 2.35 13.52
N THR A 242 8.71 3.20 12.69
CA THR A 242 7.26 3.30 12.55
C THR A 242 6.88 2.56 11.27
N LEU A 243 6.06 1.53 11.39
CA LEU A 243 5.68 0.67 10.27
C LEU A 243 4.41 1.21 9.62
N PHE A 244 4.56 2.16 8.69
CA PHE A 244 3.43 2.72 7.96
C PHE A 244 2.90 1.75 6.90
N ASP A 245 3.76 1.31 6.00
CA ASP A 245 3.46 0.55 4.79
C ASP A 245 2.90 -0.85 5.02
N PRO A 246 3.40 -1.62 6.01
CA PRO A 246 2.92 -2.98 6.22
C PRO A 246 1.42 -3.10 6.49
N MET A 247 0.75 -2.00 6.89
CA MET A 247 -0.70 -1.99 7.05
C MET A 247 -1.44 -2.23 5.73
N THR A 248 -0.90 -1.83 4.59
CA THR A 248 -1.50 -2.09 3.26
C THR A 248 -1.60 -3.58 2.98
N ILE A 249 -0.54 -4.32 3.28
CA ILE A 249 -0.48 -5.78 3.13
C ILE A 249 -1.38 -6.45 4.18
N ALA A 250 -1.31 -6.00 5.44
CA ALA A 250 -2.12 -6.53 6.53
C ALA A 250 -3.61 -6.36 6.25
N PHE A 251 -4.04 -5.20 5.77
CA PHE A 251 -5.42 -4.93 5.35
C PHE A 251 -5.87 -5.85 4.21
N LEU A 252 -5.02 -6.05 3.21
CA LEU A 252 -5.36 -6.92 2.07
C LEU A 252 -5.62 -8.35 2.50
N VAL A 253 -4.82 -8.87 3.44
CA VAL A 253 -4.94 -10.25 3.95
C VAL A 253 -6.05 -10.36 5.01
N ASN A 254 -6.18 -9.37 5.86
CA ASN A 254 -7.19 -9.32 6.93
C ASN A 254 -7.77 -7.90 7.08
N PRO A 255 -8.85 -7.58 6.35
CA PRO A 255 -9.44 -6.24 6.36
C PRO A 255 -9.93 -5.78 7.76
N ALA A 256 -10.15 -6.71 8.69
CA ALA A 256 -10.55 -6.35 10.06
C ALA A 256 -9.45 -5.61 10.85
N LEU A 257 -8.19 -5.66 10.40
CA LEU A 257 -7.09 -4.93 11.03
C LEU A 257 -7.15 -3.42 10.79
N CYS A 258 -7.85 -3.00 9.72
CA CYS A 258 -7.95 -1.60 9.33
C CYS A 258 -9.34 -1.33 8.72
N PRO A 259 -10.40 -1.26 9.53
CA PRO A 259 -11.76 -1.03 9.02
C PRO A 259 -11.85 0.28 8.25
N VAL A 260 -12.36 0.20 7.03
CA VAL A 260 -12.46 1.36 6.14
C VAL A 260 -13.86 1.95 6.13
N GLN A 261 -13.93 3.24 5.84
CA GLN A 261 -15.20 3.96 5.63
C GLN A 261 -15.16 4.72 4.29
N PRO A 262 -16.32 4.82 3.61
CA PRO A 262 -16.43 5.52 2.34
C PRO A 262 -16.27 7.03 2.55
N MET A 263 -15.40 7.66 1.75
CA MET A 263 -15.15 9.09 1.80
C MET A 263 -14.96 9.67 0.40
N HIS A 264 -15.26 10.96 0.24
CA HIS A 264 -14.73 11.75 -0.86
C HIS A 264 -13.51 12.50 -0.38
N ILE A 265 -12.35 12.19 -0.95
CA ILE A 265 -11.07 12.84 -0.61
C ILE A 265 -10.61 13.69 -1.78
N ARG A 266 -10.20 14.92 -1.47
CA ARG A 266 -9.51 15.83 -2.39
C ARG A 266 -8.08 16.03 -1.93
N VAL A 267 -7.14 15.90 -2.84
CA VAL A 267 -5.74 16.30 -2.63
C VAL A 267 -5.59 17.76 -3.07
N ASP A 268 -5.24 18.65 -2.15
CA ASP A 268 -5.03 20.06 -2.46
C ASP A 268 -3.61 20.33 -3.01
N ASP A 269 -3.38 21.53 -3.56
CA ASP A 269 -2.10 21.92 -4.18
C ASP A 269 -0.93 22.02 -3.19
N LYS A 270 -1.19 21.84 -1.90
CA LYS A 270 -0.17 21.77 -0.84
C LYS A 270 0.08 20.33 -0.36
N GLY A 271 -0.60 19.33 -0.95
CA GLY A 271 -0.45 17.94 -0.62
C GLY A 271 -1.27 17.48 0.60
N PHE A 272 -2.23 18.28 1.08
CA PHE A 272 -3.16 17.81 2.09
C PHE A 272 -4.24 16.92 1.47
N THR A 273 -4.54 15.83 2.12
CA THR A 273 -5.67 14.94 1.80
C THR A 273 -6.87 15.35 2.66
N ARG A 274 -7.84 16.00 2.05
CA ARG A 274 -8.98 16.58 2.79
C ARG A 274 -10.27 15.84 2.44
N PRO A 275 -11.06 15.45 3.46
CA PRO A 275 -12.44 15.10 3.23
C PRO A 275 -13.16 16.28 2.57
N ASP A 276 -13.79 16.03 1.45
CA ASP A 276 -14.52 17.05 0.70
C ASP A 276 -15.98 16.58 0.54
N PRO A 277 -16.95 17.29 1.11
CA PRO A 277 -18.37 16.97 0.93
C PRO A 277 -18.83 17.14 -0.53
N GLY A 278 -17.95 17.64 -1.41
CA GLY A 278 -18.24 18.00 -2.80
C GLY A 278 -18.84 19.40 -2.94
N PRO A 279 -18.88 19.91 -4.18
CA PRO A 279 -19.55 21.18 -4.43
C PRO A 279 -21.03 21.07 -4.01
N PRO A 280 -21.60 22.13 -3.44
CA PRO A 280 -23.04 22.19 -3.26
C PRO A 280 -23.67 21.92 -4.62
N SER A 281 -24.66 21.01 -4.66
CA SER A 281 -25.36 20.67 -5.90
C SER A 281 -25.72 21.95 -6.63
N ALA A 282 -25.32 22.05 -7.91
CA ALA A 282 -25.71 23.17 -8.75
C ALA A 282 -27.25 23.29 -8.68
N PRO A 283 -27.79 24.51 -8.56
CA PRO A 283 -29.24 24.67 -8.59
C PRO A 283 -29.77 24.02 -9.88
N ASN A 284 -30.83 23.23 -9.76
CA ASN A 284 -31.47 22.60 -10.91
C ASN A 284 -31.70 23.67 -12.01
N PRO A 285 -31.39 23.36 -13.28
CA PRO A 285 -31.72 24.29 -14.36
C PRO A 285 -33.22 24.62 -14.31
N PRO A 286 -33.62 25.86 -14.60
CA PRO A 286 -34.99 26.35 -14.39
C PRO A 286 -36.10 25.60 -15.13
N ASN A 287 -35.74 24.60 -15.96
CA ASN A 287 -36.67 23.75 -16.74
C ASN A 287 -36.59 22.26 -16.38
N ALA A 288 -35.98 21.86 -15.26
CA ALA A 288 -36.06 20.47 -14.82
C ALA A 288 -37.49 20.17 -14.35
N PHE A 289 -38.16 19.21 -14.99
CA PHE A 289 -39.47 18.70 -14.57
C PHE A 289 -39.33 18.05 -13.19
N ASN A 290 -39.68 18.77 -12.17
CA ASN A 290 -39.80 18.24 -10.81
C ASN A 290 -41.25 17.76 -10.64
N PRO A 291 -41.48 16.46 -10.40
CA PRO A 291 -42.81 16.00 -9.99
C PRO A 291 -43.21 16.69 -8.67
N PRO A 292 -44.46 17.07 -8.49
CA PRO A 292 -44.94 17.95 -7.41
C PRO A 292 -44.74 17.44 -5.97
N ASN A 293 -44.11 16.27 -5.77
CA ASN A 293 -43.82 15.68 -4.44
C ASN A 293 -42.39 15.10 -4.34
N ALA A 294 -41.46 15.51 -5.17
CA ALA A 294 -40.06 15.11 -4.96
C ALA A 294 -39.52 15.83 -3.72
N PRO A 295 -38.97 15.12 -2.72
CA PRO A 295 -38.32 15.78 -1.60
C PRO A 295 -37.12 16.60 -2.16
N ASN A 296 -37.08 17.90 -1.87
CA ASN A 296 -35.90 18.70 -2.05
C ASN A 296 -34.80 18.09 -1.17
N LEU A 297 -33.94 17.23 -1.74
CA LEU A 297 -32.71 16.77 -1.11
C LEU A 297 -31.63 17.86 -1.32
N PRO A 298 -31.38 18.69 -0.30
CA PRO A 298 -30.27 19.61 -0.38
C PRO A 298 -29.00 18.79 -0.30
N ASN A 299 -28.10 18.95 -1.29
CA ASN A 299 -26.76 18.42 -1.34
C ASN A 299 -26.69 16.89 -1.44
N ALA A 300 -26.74 16.33 -2.67
CA ALA A 300 -26.18 15.01 -2.86
C ALA A 300 -24.69 15.06 -2.43
N PRO A 301 -24.27 14.22 -1.47
CA PRO A 301 -22.85 14.19 -1.07
C PRO A 301 -22.01 13.90 -2.30
N ALA A 302 -20.77 14.45 -2.34
CA ALA A 302 -19.84 14.13 -3.39
C ALA A 302 -19.71 12.61 -3.53
N ALA A 303 -19.64 12.12 -4.78
CA ALA A 303 -19.53 10.69 -5.02
C ALA A 303 -18.26 10.16 -4.32
N VAL A 304 -18.42 9.14 -3.49
CA VAL A 304 -17.30 8.45 -2.80
C VAL A 304 -16.23 8.07 -3.82
N ASN A 305 -14.98 8.46 -3.59
CA ASN A 305 -13.84 8.11 -4.43
C ASN A 305 -12.78 7.27 -3.73
N ALA A 306 -12.90 7.07 -2.40
CA ALA A 306 -11.95 6.27 -1.62
C ALA A 306 -12.64 5.55 -0.45
N GLN A 307 -12.07 4.41 -0.07
CA GLN A 307 -12.32 3.72 1.19
C GLN A 307 -11.15 4.00 2.11
N VAL A 308 -11.36 4.66 3.24
CA VAL A 308 -10.29 5.21 4.08
C VAL A 308 -10.29 4.55 5.45
N CYS A 309 -9.14 4.03 5.88
CA CYS A 309 -8.93 3.54 7.24
C CYS A 309 -8.51 4.69 8.16
N LEU A 310 -9.32 5.05 9.14
CA LEU A 310 -9.04 6.16 10.05
C LEU A 310 -8.54 5.73 11.42
N ASP A 311 -8.51 4.43 11.67
CA ASP A 311 -8.05 3.86 12.94
C ASP A 311 -7.65 2.40 12.76
N SER A 312 -6.69 1.95 13.55
CA SER A 312 -6.24 0.56 13.58
C SER A 312 -5.92 0.13 15.02
N ASN A 313 -5.91 -1.16 15.25
CA ASN A 313 -5.50 -1.71 16.55
C ASN A 313 -4.04 -2.20 16.47
N PRO A 314 -3.06 -1.48 17.07
CA PRO A 314 -1.65 -1.86 17.03
C PRO A 314 -1.37 -3.27 17.55
N ASP A 315 -2.04 -3.69 18.63
CA ASP A 315 -1.84 -5.02 19.20
C ASP A 315 -2.34 -6.12 18.26
N ALA A 316 -3.48 -5.93 17.62
CA ALA A 316 -4.00 -6.86 16.63
C ALA A 316 -3.07 -6.94 15.41
N PHE A 317 -2.56 -5.79 14.95
CA PHE A 317 -1.60 -5.72 13.86
C PHE A 317 -0.30 -6.48 14.19
N PHE A 318 0.31 -6.24 15.35
CA PHE A 318 1.55 -6.93 15.71
C PHE A 318 1.34 -8.42 15.99
N ARG A 319 0.19 -8.84 16.53
CA ARG A 319 -0.18 -10.26 16.61
C ARG A 319 -0.32 -10.94 15.24
N PHE A 320 -0.65 -10.18 14.21
CA PHE A 320 -0.70 -10.65 12.84
C PHE A 320 0.69 -10.66 12.17
N LEU A 321 1.46 -9.57 12.31
CA LEU A 321 2.75 -9.35 11.66
C LEU A 321 3.85 -10.28 12.18
N LEU A 322 4.06 -10.29 13.52
CA LEU A 322 5.24 -10.90 14.11
C LEU A 322 5.35 -12.41 13.84
N PRO A 323 4.29 -13.23 14.00
CA PRO A 323 4.37 -14.67 13.72
C PRO A 323 4.63 -14.97 12.24
N ARG A 324 4.12 -14.12 11.32
CA ARG A 324 4.34 -14.31 9.88
C ARG A 324 5.80 -14.05 9.50
N LEU A 325 6.40 -12.98 10.01
CA LEU A 325 7.80 -12.67 9.75
C LEU A 325 8.76 -13.65 10.43
N ALA A 326 8.39 -14.19 11.60
CA ALA A 326 9.17 -15.16 12.34
C ALA A 326 9.09 -16.59 11.78
N ALA A 327 8.14 -16.89 10.91
CA ALA A 327 7.98 -18.23 10.32
C ALA A 327 9.19 -18.60 9.45
N GLN A 328 9.62 -19.87 9.54
CA GLN A 328 10.72 -20.44 8.74
C GLN A 328 10.31 -20.70 7.29
#